data_aa7c536e41206af865beef59a1592ce5
#
_entry.id   aa7c536e41206af865beef59a1592ce5
#
_cell.length_a   1.000
_cell.length_b   1.000
_cell.length_c   1.000
_cell.angle_alpha   90.00
_cell.angle_beta   90.00
_cell.angle_gamma   90.00
#
_symmetry.space_group_name_H-M   'P 1'
#
loop_
_entity.id
_entity.type
_entity.pdbx_description
1 polymer ?
#
loop_
_entity_poly.entity_id
_entity_poly.type
_entity_poly.pdbx_seq_one_letter_code
_entity_poly.pdbx_strand_id
1 'polypeptide(L)'
;MGMPDDEGCDVTVVGAGAAGLACAADLTAAGLSVRLLEADGVAGGRMRTDRVAGFTVDRGFQVFNTSYPQVKRRLDLRALRLRPFTPGVLVHTGDGLLRFTDPTRRPRESRDLLPGRLASGRDLLALTAMTARDVLAPAGRLRARPDGTTLTALADAGVSPELVERFFRPFLSGVFLEDDLETSARFFHFVWRSMLRGTLCLPADGIGAVPAQLASRLPPGVLRTGSPVAALTPRGVALDDGSETRSPRVVVATGQRAAAGLLPGLAVPRGRTVTTLYHAAARPPLAEPVLVVDSRRRFLNSCVLTAVHPRYSPDGRALVSTSVLGVPDAREVTAVAGALGEVYGADTGAWELVHQVTVHDALPAMPGPHPLSRTTRVAPGRYVCGDHRATGSLQGALASGTRAAREVLADLRAEAAR
;
A
#
# COMPACT_ATOMS: atom_id res chain seq x y z
N MET A 1 35.59 -4.95 6.58
CA MET A 1 36.17 -6.20 6.10
C MET A 1 35.00 -6.91 5.43
N GLY A 2 34.89 -6.77 4.08
CA GLY A 2 33.81 -7.39 3.31
C GLY A 2 34.02 -8.90 3.27
N MET A 3 32.96 -9.68 3.48
CA MET A 3 32.98 -11.11 3.21
C MET A 3 33.36 -11.33 1.74
N PRO A 4 34.21 -12.28 1.40
CA PRO A 4 34.52 -12.58 0.00
C PRO A 4 33.26 -13.00 -0.74
N ASP A 5 33.12 -12.56 -1.99
CA ASP A 5 31.93 -12.74 -2.85
C ASP A 5 31.57 -14.20 -3.20
N ASP A 6 32.37 -15.18 -2.75
CA ASP A 6 32.25 -16.61 -3.10
C ASP A 6 31.78 -17.51 -1.90
N GLU A 7 31.55 -16.96 -0.71
CA GLU A 7 31.00 -17.75 0.37
C GLU A 7 29.47 -17.85 0.25
N GLY A 8 28.96 -19.09 0.11
CA GLY A 8 27.54 -19.39 0.09
C GLY A 8 26.84 -18.93 1.38
N CYS A 9 25.53 -18.73 1.32
CA CYS A 9 24.69 -18.42 2.47
C CYS A 9 23.59 -19.47 2.65
N ASP A 10 22.99 -19.53 3.83
CA ASP A 10 21.88 -20.46 4.11
C ASP A 10 20.65 -20.13 3.27
N VAL A 11 20.37 -18.83 3.08
CA VAL A 11 19.19 -18.35 2.37
C VAL A 11 19.50 -17.10 1.56
N THR A 12 19.15 -17.14 0.27
CA THR A 12 19.08 -15.94 -0.55
C THR A 12 17.64 -15.44 -0.62
N VAL A 13 17.43 -14.14 -0.33
CA VAL A 13 16.15 -13.44 -0.51
C VAL A 13 16.30 -12.50 -1.70
N VAL A 14 15.41 -12.60 -2.69
CA VAL A 14 15.43 -11.80 -3.92
C VAL A 14 14.35 -10.74 -3.86
N GLY A 15 14.77 -9.46 -3.81
CA GLY A 15 13.91 -8.28 -3.71
C GLY A 15 13.81 -7.71 -2.30
N ALA A 16 14.26 -6.46 -2.12
CA ALA A 16 14.25 -5.74 -0.84
C ALA A 16 13.02 -4.83 -0.69
N GLY A 17 11.86 -5.26 -1.16
CA GLY A 17 10.57 -4.67 -0.78
C GLY A 17 10.20 -5.03 0.67
N ALA A 18 9.05 -4.54 1.16
CA ALA A 18 8.60 -4.78 2.54
C ALA A 18 8.56 -6.27 2.93
N ALA A 19 8.19 -7.16 2.00
CA ALA A 19 8.15 -8.60 2.26
C ALA A 19 9.55 -9.20 2.41
N GLY A 20 10.48 -8.86 1.51
CA GLY A 20 11.86 -9.34 1.57
C GLY A 20 12.61 -8.84 2.79
N LEU A 21 12.46 -7.55 3.12
CA LEU A 21 13.04 -6.95 4.33
C LEU A 21 12.53 -7.65 5.61
N ALA A 22 11.23 -7.94 5.69
CA ALA A 22 10.67 -8.67 6.82
C ALA A 22 11.17 -10.12 6.90
N CYS A 23 11.27 -10.79 5.74
CA CYS A 23 11.79 -12.16 5.66
C CYS A 23 13.24 -12.22 6.08
N ALA A 24 14.10 -11.38 5.50
CA ALA A 24 15.53 -11.33 5.82
C ALA A 24 15.76 -11.03 7.31
N ALA A 25 15.03 -10.06 7.88
CA ALA A 25 15.12 -9.73 9.29
C ALA A 25 14.75 -10.91 10.22
N ASP A 26 13.69 -11.66 9.90
CA ASP A 26 13.27 -12.81 10.70
C ASP A 26 14.26 -14.00 10.58
N LEU A 27 14.85 -14.21 9.40
CA LEU A 27 15.85 -15.26 9.17
C LEU A 27 17.18 -14.94 9.84
N THR A 28 17.67 -13.71 9.73
CA THR A 28 18.90 -13.28 10.42
C THR A 28 18.76 -13.30 11.94
N ALA A 29 17.57 -12.91 12.45
CA ALA A 29 17.27 -13.00 13.88
C ALA A 29 17.23 -14.46 14.39
N ALA A 30 16.99 -15.43 13.51
CA ALA A 30 17.06 -16.86 13.82
C ALA A 30 18.48 -17.45 13.67
N GLY A 31 19.51 -16.63 13.39
CA GLY A 31 20.91 -17.04 13.31
C GLY A 31 21.37 -17.56 11.95
N LEU A 32 20.55 -17.44 10.89
CA LEU A 32 20.94 -17.88 9.56
C LEU A 32 21.81 -16.83 8.87
N SER A 33 22.74 -17.28 8.02
CA SER A 33 23.44 -16.44 7.06
C SER A 33 22.50 -16.13 5.90
N VAL A 34 22.20 -14.84 5.69
CA VAL A 34 21.23 -14.37 4.69
C VAL A 34 21.88 -13.39 3.74
N ARG A 35 21.60 -13.55 2.45
CA ARG A 35 21.87 -12.54 1.42
C ARG A 35 20.54 -12.00 0.90
N LEU A 36 20.29 -10.69 1.03
CA LEU A 36 19.14 -9.99 0.46
C LEU A 36 19.59 -9.19 -0.75
N LEU A 37 19.15 -9.60 -1.95
CA LEU A 37 19.52 -8.99 -3.22
C LEU A 37 18.40 -8.06 -3.71
N GLU A 38 18.78 -6.84 -4.08
CA GLU A 38 17.86 -5.84 -4.64
C GLU A 38 18.40 -5.34 -5.98
N ALA A 39 17.54 -5.31 -6.98
CA ALA A 39 17.91 -4.87 -8.32
C ALA A 39 18.22 -3.36 -8.37
N ASP A 40 17.40 -2.57 -7.69
CA ASP A 40 17.58 -1.12 -7.63
C ASP A 40 18.74 -0.72 -6.70
N GLY A 41 19.19 0.53 -6.80
CA GLY A 41 20.23 1.11 -5.93
C GLY A 41 19.77 1.34 -4.49
N VAL A 42 18.47 1.20 -4.18
CA VAL A 42 17.90 1.38 -2.84
C VAL A 42 16.77 0.39 -2.57
N ALA A 43 16.64 -0.03 -1.32
CA ALA A 43 15.55 -0.88 -0.88
C ALA A 43 14.20 -0.13 -0.87
N GLY A 44 13.08 -0.88 -0.98
CA GLY A 44 11.74 -0.33 -0.78
C GLY A 44 10.70 -0.85 -1.78
N GLY A 45 11.13 -1.25 -2.97
CA GLY A 45 10.22 -1.68 -4.03
C GLY A 45 9.24 -0.57 -4.39
N ARG A 46 7.93 -0.79 -4.21
CA ARG A 46 6.88 0.21 -4.47
C ARG A 46 6.80 1.33 -3.42
N MET A 47 7.38 1.15 -2.23
CA MET A 47 7.42 2.19 -1.19
C MET A 47 8.69 3.02 -1.36
N ARG A 48 8.64 3.98 -2.28
CA ARG A 48 9.79 4.85 -2.60
C ARG A 48 9.37 6.30 -2.66
N THR A 49 10.32 7.15 -2.29
CA THR A 49 10.21 8.60 -2.32
C THR A 49 11.35 9.16 -3.16
N ASP A 50 11.03 10.03 -4.09
CA ASP A 50 12.00 10.74 -4.91
C ASP A 50 12.03 12.23 -4.53
N ARG A 51 13.10 12.92 -4.90
CA ARG A 51 13.23 14.38 -4.85
C ARG A 51 13.19 14.92 -6.25
N VAL A 52 12.13 15.67 -6.60
CA VAL A 52 11.94 16.27 -7.92
C VAL A 52 11.81 17.78 -7.74
N ALA A 53 12.73 18.55 -8.34
CA ALA A 53 12.81 20.00 -8.14
C ALA A 53 12.77 20.42 -6.66
N GLY A 54 13.32 19.59 -5.77
CA GLY A 54 13.32 19.80 -4.31
C GLY A 54 12.05 19.32 -3.59
N PHE A 55 10.96 19.07 -4.30
CA PHE A 55 9.74 18.49 -3.71
C PHE A 55 9.94 17.03 -3.31
N THR A 56 9.30 16.64 -2.22
CA THR A 56 9.22 15.23 -1.81
C THR A 56 8.02 14.59 -2.50
N VAL A 57 8.25 13.63 -3.40
CA VAL A 57 7.21 12.93 -4.13
C VAL A 57 7.35 11.43 -3.92
N ASP A 58 6.27 10.78 -3.49
CA ASP A 58 6.24 9.33 -3.34
C ASP A 58 5.94 8.68 -4.70
N ARG A 59 6.48 7.49 -4.96
CA ARG A 59 6.13 6.74 -6.17
C ARG A 59 4.73 6.14 -6.03
N GLY A 60 3.72 6.96 -6.39
CA GLY A 60 2.31 6.72 -6.11
C GLY A 60 1.92 7.16 -4.70
N PHE A 61 0.74 7.77 -4.58
CA PHE A 61 0.22 8.20 -3.29
C PHE A 61 -0.08 7.00 -2.38
N GLN A 62 0.53 6.97 -1.21
CA GLN A 62 0.39 5.89 -0.24
C GLN A 62 0.12 6.44 1.15
N VAL A 63 -0.94 5.96 1.77
CA VAL A 63 -1.28 6.31 3.16
C VAL A 63 -0.75 5.25 4.11
N PHE A 64 -0.02 5.68 5.13
CA PHE A 64 0.48 4.81 6.18
C PHE A 64 -0.57 4.64 7.29
N ASN A 65 -0.85 3.39 7.69
CA ASN A 65 -1.82 3.09 8.74
C ASN A 65 -1.13 2.50 9.98
N THR A 66 -1.28 3.18 11.12
CA THR A 66 -0.63 2.79 12.38
C THR A 66 -1.27 1.57 13.06
N SER A 67 -2.46 1.12 12.64
CA SER A 67 -3.15 0.00 13.28
C SER A 67 -2.61 -1.38 12.90
N TYR A 68 -1.83 -1.47 11.83
CA TYR A 68 -1.36 -2.74 11.31
C TYR A 68 -0.45 -3.48 12.30
N PRO A 69 -0.76 -4.76 12.65
CA PRO A 69 0.03 -5.51 13.62
C PRO A 69 1.51 -5.66 13.27
N GLN A 70 1.82 -5.88 11.98
CA GLN A 70 3.22 -5.99 11.54
C GLN A 70 3.97 -4.65 11.61
N VAL A 71 3.28 -3.55 11.36
CA VAL A 71 3.81 -2.20 11.52
C VAL A 71 4.20 -1.94 12.97
N LYS A 72 3.30 -2.22 13.92
CA LYS A 72 3.56 -2.07 15.36
C LYS A 72 4.72 -2.95 15.86
N ARG A 73 4.89 -4.13 15.28
CA ARG A 73 5.96 -5.07 15.65
C ARG A 73 7.32 -4.64 15.12
N ARG A 74 7.36 -4.05 13.92
CA ARG A 74 8.59 -3.90 13.13
C ARG A 74 9.13 -2.49 13.03
N LEU A 75 8.32 -1.49 13.30
CA LEU A 75 8.67 -0.09 13.04
C LEU A 75 8.67 0.74 14.32
N ASP A 76 9.62 1.64 14.41
CA ASP A 76 9.59 2.75 15.37
C ASP A 76 8.79 3.91 14.77
N LEU A 77 7.55 4.03 15.22
CA LEU A 77 6.63 5.05 14.70
C LEU A 77 7.05 6.48 15.07
N ARG A 78 7.82 6.66 16.16
CA ARG A 78 8.33 7.98 16.56
C ARG A 78 9.43 8.44 15.61
N ALA A 79 10.36 7.55 15.29
CA ALA A 79 11.44 7.84 14.35
C ALA A 79 10.94 8.19 12.94
N LEU A 80 9.78 7.66 12.52
CA LEU A 80 9.13 8.00 11.24
C LEU A 80 8.51 9.39 11.24
N ARG A 81 8.38 10.07 12.39
CA ARG A 81 7.81 11.41 12.52
C ARG A 81 6.47 11.56 11.78
N LEU A 82 5.58 10.60 12.03
CA LEU A 82 4.30 10.49 11.35
C LEU A 82 3.43 11.73 11.54
N ARG A 83 2.82 12.21 10.47
CA ARG A 83 1.85 13.31 10.46
C ARG A 83 0.48 12.80 10.08
N PRO A 84 -0.51 12.97 10.96
CA PRO A 84 -1.84 12.43 10.72
C PRO A 84 -2.62 13.24 9.71
N PHE A 85 -3.44 12.56 8.93
CA PHE A 85 -4.57 13.17 8.25
C PHE A 85 -5.68 13.49 9.25
N THR A 86 -6.48 14.50 8.94
CA THR A 86 -7.77 14.70 9.59
C THR A 86 -8.63 13.45 9.40
N PRO A 87 -9.19 12.87 10.49
CA PRO A 87 -10.09 11.73 10.37
C PRO A 87 -11.31 12.07 9.52
N GLY A 88 -11.53 11.30 8.46
CA GLY A 88 -12.61 11.50 7.50
C GLY A 88 -12.10 11.76 6.09
N VAL A 89 -13.05 12.03 5.21
CA VAL A 89 -12.85 12.30 3.77
C VAL A 89 -13.77 13.42 3.36
N LEU A 90 -13.33 14.32 2.50
CA LEU A 90 -14.20 15.27 1.81
C LEU A 90 -14.67 14.65 0.50
N VAL A 91 -15.96 14.65 0.27
CA VAL A 91 -16.60 14.12 -0.92
C VAL A 91 -17.15 15.28 -1.73
N HIS A 92 -16.64 15.46 -2.94
CA HIS A 92 -17.23 16.43 -3.87
C HIS A 92 -18.45 15.82 -4.54
N THR A 93 -19.62 16.44 -4.40
CA THR A 93 -20.92 15.94 -4.89
C THR A 93 -21.52 16.75 -6.04
N GLY A 94 -20.78 17.71 -6.58
CA GLY A 94 -21.27 18.66 -7.59
C GLY A 94 -21.80 19.96 -6.99
N ASP A 95 -22.38 19.90 -5.79
CA ASP A 95 -22.88 21.07 -5.06
C ASP A 95 -21.88 21.59 -4.02
N GLY A 96 -20.69 20.99 -3.97
CA GLY A 96 -19.64 21.33 -3.04
C GLY A 96 -19.04 20.13 -2.30
N LEU A 97 -18.20 20.41 -1.32
CA LEU A 97 -17.52 19.41 -0.50
C LEU A 97 -18.38 19.06 0.72
N LEU A 98 -18.75 17.80 0.84
CA LEU A 98 -19.41 17.24 2.02
C LEU A 98 -18.42 16.38 2.81
N ARG A 99 -18.47 16.47 4.13
CA ARG A 99 -17.57 15.72 4.99
C ARG A 99 -18.18 14.39 5.42
N PHE A 100 -17.48 13.32 5.12
CA PHE A 100 -17.71 12.01 5.71
C PHE A 100 -16.67 11.74 6.80
N THR A 101 -17.05 11.78 8.06
CA THR A 101 -16.14 11.62 9.20
C THR A 101 -16.67 10.62 10.22
N ASP A 102 -15.79 10.18 11.11
CA ASP A 102 -16.17 9.38 12.28
C ASP A 102 -16.74 10.29 13.36
N PRO A 103 -18.05 10.24 13.64
CA PRO A 103 -18.68 11.11 14.63
C PRO A 103 -18.17 10.87 16.06
N THR A 104 -17.58 9.70 16.35
CA THR A 104 -16.98 9.43 17.67
C THR A 104 -15.65 10.16 17.86
N ARG A 105 -14.92 10.45 16.78
CA ARG A 105 -13.66 11.18 16.80
C ARG A 105 -13.83 12.68 16.57
N ARG A 106 -14.84 13.06 15.76
CA ARG A 106 -15.10 14.45 15.38
C ARG A 106 -16.58 14.81 15.37
N PRO A 107 -17.24 14.83 16.54
CA PRO A 107 -18.70 15.03 16.63
C PRO A 107 -19.13 16.39 16.07
N ARG A 108 -18.30 17.45 16.22
CA ARG A 108 -18.64 18.80 15.71
C ARG A 108 -18.57 18.91 14.19
N GLU A 109 -17.83 18.02 13.52
CA GLU A 109 -17.65 18.02 12.06
C GLU A 109 -18.57 17.02 11.35
N SER A 110 -19.45 16.34 12.09
CA SER A 110 -20.36 15.33 11.54
C SER A 110 -21.69 15.91 10.99
N ARG A 111 -21.78 17.22 10.82
CA ARG A 111 -23.01 17.87 10.32
C ARG A 111 -23.45 17.36 8.95
N ASP A 112 -22.51 17.02 8.08
CA ASP A 112 -22.78 16.52 6.74
C ASP A 112 -23.25 15.07 6.73
N LEU A 113 -23.14 14.37 7.86
CA LEU A 113 -23.75 13.05 8.08
C LEU A 113 -25.22 13.14 8.52
N LEU A 114 -25.76 14.36 8.73
CA LEU A 114 -27.20 14.51 8.99
C LEU A 114 -27.99 13.93 7.82
N PRO A 115 -29.12 13.25 8.09
CA PRO A 115 -29.95 12.63 7.06
C PRO A 115 -30.34 13.62 5.94
N GLY A 116 -30.20 13.17 4.69
CA GLY A 116 -30.57 13.96 3.51
C GLY A 116 -29.43 14.77 2.87
N ARG A 117 -28.22 14.83 3.47
CA ARG A 117 -27.06 15.47 2.83
C ARG A 117 -26.21 14.45 2.05
N LEU A 118 -25.46 13.62 2.73
CA LEU A 118 -24.60 12.59 2.11
C LEU A 118 -25.23 11.20 2.18
N ALA A 119 -25.95 10.89 3.26
CA ALA A 119 -26.54 9.59 3.55
C ALA A 119 -27.95 9.72 4.09
N SER A 120 -28.79 8.72 3.88
CA SER A 120 -30.11 8.62 4.54
C SER A 120 -29.98 8.17 6.00
N GLY A 121 -31.03 8.36 6.82
CA GLY A 121 -31.04 7.84 8.19
C GLY A 121 -30.88 6.31 8.24
N ARG A 122 -31.41 5.60 7.23
CA ARG A 122 -31.26 4.14 7.08
C ARG A 122 -29.80 3.77 6.78
N ASP A 123 -29.14 4.51 5.92
CA ASP A 123 -27.72 4.31 5.62
C ASP A 123 -26.85 4.51 6.86
N LEU A 124 -27.13 5.54 7.66
CA LEU A 124 -26.37 5.78 8.90
C LEU A 124 -26.52 4.65 9.91
N LEU A 125 -27.71 4.06 10.02
CA LEU A 125 -27.94 2.87 10.86
C LEU A 125 -27.17 1.66 10.32
N ALA A 126 -27.23 1.39 9.01
CA ALA A 126 -26.52 0.32 8.35
C ALA A 126 -25.00 0.44 8.53
N LEU A 127 -24.46 1.65 8.32
CA LEU A 127 -23.05 1.95 8.53
C LEU A 127 -22.62 1.77 9.99
N THR A 128 -23.43 2.23 10.94
CA THR A 128 -23.14 2.10 12.37
C THR A 128 -23.09 0.63 12.76
N ALA A 129 -24.06 -0.18 12.33
CA ALA A 129 -24.11 -1.61 12.60
C ALA A 129 -22.94 -2.36 11.98
N MET A 130 -22.63 -2.09 10.69
CA MET A 130 -21.49 -2.67 9.98
C MET A 130 -20.17 -2.29 10.68
N THR A 131 -19.98 -1.02 10.99
CA THR A 131 -18.78 -0.48 11.64
C THR A 131 -18.58 -1.08 13.02
N ALA A 132 -19.62 -1.09 13.87
CA ALA A 132 -19.57 -1.66 15.21
C ALA A 132 -19.19 -3.14 15.14
N ARG A 133 -19.83 -3.90 14.27
CA ARG A 133 -19.52 -5.31 14.02
C ARG A 133 -18.06 -5.52 13.61
N ASP A 134 -17.55 -4.74 12.65
CA ASP A 134 -16.19 -4.91 12.13
C ASP A 134 -15.12 -4.47 13.14
N VAL A 135 -15.37 -3.41 13.89
CA VAL A 135 -14.42 -2.91 14.91
C VAL A 135 -14.40 -3.81 16.15
N LEU A 136 -15.54 -4.30 16.62
CA LEU A 136 -15.64 -5.07 17.86
C LEU A 136 -15.37 -6.57 17.67
N ALA A 137 -15.69 -7.14 16.50
CA ALA A 137 -15.50 -8.57 16.27
C ALA A 137 -14.03 -9.00 16.38
N PRO A 138 -13.74 -10.17 16.93
CA PRO A 138 -12.41 -10.78 16.84
C PRO A 138 -11.99 -10.97 15.37
N ALA A 139 -10.71 -10.75 15.08
CA ALA A 139 -10.19 -10.88 13.70
C ALA A 139 -10.43 -12.28 13.10
N GLY A 140 -10.47 -13.32 13.91
CA GLY A 140 -10.80 -14.69 13.48
C GLY A 140 -12.20 -14.80 12.90
N ARG A 141 -13.19 -14.12 13.48
CA ARG A 141 -14.56 -14.11 12.95
C ARG A 141 -14.65 -13.44 11.58
N LEU A 142 -13.92 -12.34 11.38
CA LEU A 142 -13.88 -11.69 10.06
C LEU A 142 -13.25 -12.60 9.00
N ARG A 143 -12.21 -13.37 9.37
CA ARG A 143 -11.56 -14.34 8.47
C ARG A 143 -12.46 -15.52 8.08
N ALA A 144 -13.29 -15.95 8.99
CA ALA A 144 -14.18 -17.11 8.81
C ALA A 144 -15.48 -16.78 8.05
N ARG A 145 -15.73 -15.50 7.73
CA ARG A 145 -16.95 -15.11 6.99
C ARG A 145 -16.94 -15.64 5.58
N PRO A 146 -18.12 -15.95 5.02
CA PRO A 146 -18.25 -16.12 3.57
C PRO A 146 -17.63 -14.93 2.84
N ASP A 147 -17.00 -15.17 1.71
CA ASP A 147 -16.37 -14.13 0.91
C ASP A 147 -17.13 -13.94 -0.40
N GLY A 148 -17.31 -12.72 -0.76
CA GLY A 148 -17.91 -12.26 -2.00
C GLY A 148 -17.22 -10.96 -2.42
N THR A 149 -17.93 -10.11 -3.14
CA THR A 149 -17.43 -8.79 -3.54
C THR A 149 -17.71 -7.74 -2.46
N THR A 150 -16.93 -6.66 -2.44
CA THR A 150 -17.18 -5.48 -1.61
C THR A 150 -18.59 -4.91 -1.88
N LEU A 151 -18.99 -4.86 -3.16
CA LEU A 151 -20.33 -4.37 -3.53
C LEU A 151 -21.44 -5.20 -2.86
N THR A 152 -21.33 -6.52 -2.92
CA THR A 152 -22.30 -7.43 -2.26
C THR A 152 -22.31 -7.23 -0.74
N ALA A 153 -21.13 -7.09 -0.13
CA ALA A 153 -21.03 -6.88 1.32
C ALA A 153 -21.66 -5.56 1.80
N LEU A 154 -21.58 -4.48 1.01
CA LEU A 154 -22.24 -3.21 1.28
C LEU A 154 -23.77 -3.35 1.16
N ALA A 155 -24.27 -4.02 0.12
CA ALA A 155 -25.68 -4.30 -0.08
C ALA A 155 -26.25 -5.16 1.08
N ASP A 156 -25.57 -6.24 1.46
CA ASP A 156 -25.94 -7.12 2.57
C ASP A 156 -25.94 -6.40 3.94
N ALA A 157 -25.11 -5.36 4.07
CA ALA A 157 -25.11 -4.50 5.25
C ALA A 157 -26.28 -3.50 5.26
N GLY A 158 -27.05 -3.40 4.19
CA GLY A 158 -28.19 -2.49 4.04
C GLY A 158 -27.81 -1.07 3.59
N VAL A 159 -26.60 -0.88 3.07
CA VAL A 159 -26.15 0.39 2.48
C VAL A 159 -26.86 0.60 1.15
N SER A 160 -27.45 1.79 0.95
CA SER A 160 -28.18 2.10 -0.27
C SER A 160 -27.26 2.21 -1.48
N PRO A 161 -27.77 1.89 -2.70
CA PRO A 161 -27.03 2.11 -3.94
C PRO A 161 -26.57 3.57 -4.10
N GLU A 162 -27.38 4.53 -3.64
CA GLU A 162 -27.04 5.95 -3.72
C GLU A 162 -25.77 6.26 -2.88
N LEU A 163 -25.68 5.79 -1.65
CA LEU A 163 -24.50 6.00 -0.82
C LEU A 163 -23.29 5.23 -1.35
N VAL A 164 -23.50 4.05 -1.96
CA VAL A 164 -22.44 3.31 -2.64
C VAL A 164 -21.85 4.19 -3.77
N GLU A 165 -22.65 4.76 -4.65
CA GLU A 165 -22.16 5.56 -5.78
C GLU A 165 -21.60 6.92 -5.35
N ARG A 166 -22.18 7.58 -4.34
CA ARG A 166 -21.74 8.91 -3.90
C ARG A 166 -20.49 8.88 -3.04
N PHE A 167 -20.27 7.81 -2.26
CA PHE A 167 -19.17 7.74 -1.29
C PHE A 167 -18.30 6.48 -1.44
N PHE A 168 -18.89 5.29 -1.31
CA PHE A 168 -18.07 4.07 -1.19
C PHE A 168 -17.27 3.78 -2.46
N ARG A 169 -17.91 3.88 -3.62
CA ARG A 169 -17.22 3.62 -4.89
C ARG A 169 -16.08 4.63 -5.14
N PRO A 170 -16.27 5.95 -5.08
CA PRO A 170 -15.18 6.92 -5.24
C PRO A 170 -14.05 6.72 -4.22
N PHE A 171 -14.39 6.45 -2.96
CA PHE A 171 -13.42 6.28 -1.89
C PHE A 171 -12.64 4.96 -2.04
N LEU A 172 -13.34 3.85 -2.23
CA LEU A 172 -12.74 2.53 -2.30
C LEU A 172 -11.98 2.30 -3.61
N SER A 173 -12.34 2.97 -4.69
CA SER A 173 -11.57 2.95 -5.93
C SER A 173 -10.13 3.43 -5.70
N GLY A 174 -9.93 4.45 -4.87
CA GLY A 174 -8.59 4.88 -4.46
C GLY A 174 -7.88 3.90 -3.52
N VAL A 175 -8.62 3.11 -2.75
CA VAL A 175 -8.06 2.12 -1.81
C VAL A 175 -7.68 0.82 -2.51
N PHE A 176 -8.50 0.36 -3.46
CA PHE A 176 -8.35 -0.93 -4.14
C PHE A 176 -7.81 -0.81 -5.56
N LEU A 177 -7.70 0.41 -6.08
CA LEU A 177 -7.29 0.71 -7.46
C LEU A 177 -8.17 -0.02 -8.49
N GLU A 178 -9.49 -0.01 -8.26
CA GLU A 178 -10.51 -0.57 -9.16
C GLU A 178 -11.87 0.06 -8.90
N ASP A 179 -12.74 0.07 -9.90
CA ASP A 179 -13.98 0.86 -9.91
C ASP A 179 -15.24 0.01 -9.72
N ASP A 180 -15.12 -1.32 -9.82
CA ASP A 180 -16.26 -2.24 -9.84
C ASP A 180 -16.68 -2.72 -8.44
N LEU A 181 -15.88 -2.43 -7.41
CA LEU A 181 -16.01 -2.95 -6.04
C LEU A 181 -16.03 -4.49 -6.01
N GLU A 182 -15.25 -5.13 -6.93
CA GLU A 182 -15.10 -6.58 -7.02
C GLU A 182 -14.15 -7.16 -5.97
N THR A 183 -13.36 -6.30 -5.31
CA THR A 183 -12.41 -6.71 -4.27
C THR A 183 -13.13 -7.48 -3.16
N SER A 184 -12.45 -8.50 -2.63
CA SER A 184 -12.93 -9.39 -1.56
C SER A 184 -13.60 -8.63 -0.41
N ALA A 185 -14.81 -9.04 -0.07
CA ALA A 185 -15.58 -8.53 1.07
C ALA A 185 -14.81 -8.68 2.39
N ARG A 186 -14.13 -9.81 2.59
CA ARG A 186 -13.30 -10.02 3.79
C ARG A 186 -12.16 -9.02 3.86
N PHE A 187 -11.51 -8.75 2.74
CA PHE A 187 -10.44 -7.76 2.69
C PHE A 187 -10.98 -6.35 2.93
N PHE A 188 -12.12 -5.98 2.34
CA PHE A 188 -12.81 -4.72 2.61
C PHE A 188 -13.07 -4.53 4.11
N HIS A 189 -13.65 -5.51 4.81
CA HIS A 189 -13.90 -5.42 6.24
C HIS A 189 -12.61 -5.26 7.07
N PHE A 190 -11.51 -5.91 6.66
CA PHE A 190 -10.21 -5.70 7.32
C PHE A 190 -9.66 -4.30 7.10
N VAL A 191 -9.77 -3.76 5.89
CA VAL A 191 -9.33 -2.39 5.57
C VAL A 191 -10.18 -1.38 6.33
N TRP A 192 -11.50 -1.52 6.30
CA TRP A 192 -12.44 -0.67 7.02
C TRP A 192 -12.14 -0.64 8.53
N ARG A 193 -12.04 -1.81 9.14
CA ARG A 193 -11.63 -1.96 10.55
C ARG A 193 -10.29 -1.29 10.83
N SER A 194 -9.30 -1.46 9.96
CA SER A 194 -7.96 -0.93 10.18
C SER A 194 -7.92 0.59 10.11
N MET A 195 -8.70 1.21 9.20
CA MET A 195 -8.84 2.65 9.11
C MET A 195 -9.47 3.25 10.37
N LEU A 196 -10.51 2.59 10.88
CA LEU A 196 -11.22 3.06 12.08
C LEU A 196 -10.44 2.85 13.38
N ARG A 197 -9.58 1.84 13.46
CA ARG A 197 -8.75 1.54 14.65
C ARG A 197 -7.38 2.19 14.62
N GLY A 198 -6.96 2.69 13.47
CA GLY A 198 -5.66 3.32 13.26
C GLY A 198 -5.74 4.82 13.07
N THR A 199 -4.56 5.38 12.87
CA THR A 199 -4.38 6.73 12.37
C THR A 199 -3.79 6.63 10.97
N LEU A 200 -4.44 7.26 10.01
CA LEU A 200 -3.92 7.43 8.66
C LEU A 200 -2.95 8.61 8.67
N CYS A 201 -1.74 8.42 8.17
CA CYS A 201 -0.68 9.41 8.25
C CYS A 201 0.32 9.29 7.11
N LEU A 202 1.22 10.26 7.01
CA LEU A 202 2.39 10.22 6.15
C LEU A 202 3.66 10.36 7.00
N PRO A 203 4.75 9.63 6.67
CA PRO A 203 6.07 9.93 7.24
C PRO A 203 6.57 11.29 6.79
N ALA A 204 7.27 12.01 7.66
CA ALA A 204 7.78 13.36 7.38
C ALA A 204 8.71 13.45 6.15
N ASP A 205 9.41 12.38 5.85
CA ASP A 205 10.38 12.31 4.76
C ASP A 205 9.89 11.44 3.58
N GLY A 206 8.56 11.25 3.48
CA GLY A 206 7.93 10.41 2.47
C GLY A 206 7.85 8.93 2.88
N ILE A 207 7.12 8.16 2.08
CA ILE A 207 6.84 6.73 2.36
C ILE A 207 8.10 5.85 2.34
N GLY A 208 9.14 6.28 1.59
CA GLY A 208 10.43 5.59 1.51
C GLY A 208 11.17 5.49 2.84
N ALA A 209 10.84 6.33 3.83
CA ALA A 209 11.39 6.24 5.18
C ALA A 209 11.05 4.90 5.88
N VAL A 210 9.93 4.27 5.50
CA VAL A 210 9.48 3.00 6.08
C VAL A 210 10.42 1.84 5.72
N PRO A 211 10.65 1.52 4.43
CA PRO A 211 11.62 0.48 4.07
C PRO A 211 13.05 0.84 4.44
N ALA A 212 13.44 2.12 4.42
CA ALA A 212 14.76 2.53 4.88
C ALA A 212 14.98 2.17 6.37
N GLN A 213 13.99 2.38 7.22
CA GLN A 213 14.05 1.97 8.62
C GLN A 213 14.11 0.44 8.79
N LEU A 214 13.40 -0.32 7.96
CA LEU A 214 13.48 -1.80 7.98
C LEU A 214 14.87 -2.27 7.53
N ALA A 215 15.43 -1.68 6.49
CA ALA A 215 16.75 -2.03 5.96
C ALA A 215 17.88 -1.70 6.95
N SER A 216 17.78 -0.55 7.66
CA SER A 216 18.81 -0.14 8.64
C SER A 216 18.93 -1.06 9.86
N ARG A 217 17.96 -1.95 10.07
CA ARG A 217 17.98 -2.95 11.16
C ARG A 217 18.60 -4.29 10.76
N LEU A 218 18.90 -4.46 9.49
CA LEU A 218 19.61 -5.66 9.02
C LEU A 218 21.10 -5.56 9.39
N PRO A 219 21.74 -6.68 9.73
CA PRO A 219 23.19 -6.71 9.94
C PRO A 219 23.92 -6.21 8.68
N PRO A 220 25.11 -5.59 8.87
CA PRO A 220 25.96 -5.20 7.74
C PRO A 220 26.26 -6.38 6.81
N GLY A 221 26.22 -6.12 5.49
CA GLY A 221 26.50 -7.13 4.47
C GLY A 221 25.33 -8.04 4.09
N VAL A 222 24.21 -8.00 4.81
CA VAL A 222 23.00 -8.77 4.43
C VAL A 222 22.35 -8.20 3.17
N LEU A 223 22.14 -6.89 3.10
CA LEU A 223 21.52 -6.22 1.95
C LEU A 223 22.59 -5.85 0.92
N ARG A 224 22.40 -6.30 -0.33
CA ARG A 224 23.16 -5.89 -1.51
C ARG A 224 22.19 -5.28 -2.53
N THR A 225 22.36 -4.00 -2.80
CA THR A 225 21.62 -3.25 -3.82
C THR A 225 22.36 -3.26 -5.16
N GLY A 226 21.70 -2.86 -6.25
CA GLY A 226 22.29 -2.90 -7.60
C GLY A 226 22.66 -4.32 -8.03
N SER A 227 21.89 -5.33 -7.57
CA SER A 227 22.19 -6.74 -7.80
C SER A 227 20.95 -7.45 -8.38
N PRO A 228 20.60 -7.18 -9.64
CA PRO A 228 19.45 -7.78 -10.29
C PRO A 228 19.68 -9.29 -10.50
N VAL A 229 18.70 -10.08 -10.10
CA VAL A 229 18.70 -11.55 -10.27
C VAL A 229 18.03 -11.90 -11.59
N ALA A 230 18.79 -12.54 -12.48
CA ALA A 230 18.34 -13.00 -13.79
C ALA A 230 17.54 -14.31 -13.71
N ALA A 231 18.02 -15.26 -12.91
CA ALA A 231 17.42 -16.58 -12.85
C ALA A 231 17.65 -17.28 -11.51
N LEU A 232 16.80 -18.25 -11.20
CA LEU A 232 17.07 -19.23 -10.15
C LEU A 232 17.90 -20.37 -10.75
N THR A 233 18.91 -20.82 -9.97
CA THR A 233 19.74 -21.97 -10.34
C THR A 233 19.49 -23.11 -9.36
N PRO A 234 19.90 -24.36 -9.67
CA PRO A 234 19.82 -25.45 -8.70
C PRO A 234 20.56 -25.16 -7.38
N ARG A 235 21.61 -24.33 -7.42
CA ARG A 235 22.46 -24.01 -6.28
C ARG A 235 22.24 -22.64 -5.67
N GLY A 236 21.30 -21.84 -6.20
CA GLY A 236 21.05 -20.49 -5.70
C GLY A 236 20.40 -19.58 -6.73
N VAL A 237 21.07 -18.46 -7.08
CA VAL A 237 20.59 -17.47 -8.07
C VAL A 237 21.75 -16.99 -8.94
N ALA A 238 21.48 -16.76 -10.22
CA ALA A 238 22.37 -16.07 -11.15
C ALA A 238 21.96 -14.60 -11.24
N LEU A 239 22.95 -13.69 -11.22
CA LEU A 239 22.77 -12.26 -11.39
C LEU A 239 22.94 -11.86 -12.85
N ASP A 240 22.47 -10.69 -13.23
CA ASP A 240 22.58 -10.16 -14.60
C ASP A 240 24.04 -9.91 -15.03
N ASP A 241 24.96 -9.70 -14.08
CA ASP A 241 26.40 -9.54 -14.34
C ASP A 241 27.15 -10.88 -14.57
N GLY A 242 26.41 -11.99 -14.57
CA GLY A 242 26.95 -13.34 -14.73
C GLY A 242 27.49 -13.98 -13.46
N SER A 243 27.51 -13.27 -12.35
CA SER A 243 27.91 -13.83 -11.05
C SER A 243 26.79 -14.73 -10.47
N GLU A 244 27.17 -15.64 -9.54
CA GLU A 244 26.22 -16.54 -8.87
C GLU A 244 26.30 -16.35 -7.36
N THR A 245 25.13 -16.30 -6.69
CA THR A 245 25.04 -16.40 -5.23
C THR A 245 24.53 -17.79 -4.88
N ARG A 246 25.38 -18.58 -4.19
CA ARG A 246 25.05 -19.94 -3.79
C ARG A 246 24.26 -19.97 -2.49
N SER A 247 23.12 -20.65 -2.51
CA SER A 247 22.31 -20.89 -1.33
C SER A 247 21.36 -22.09 -1.55
N PRO A 248 21.22 -22.98 -0.58
CA PRO A 248 20.30 -24.12 -0.72
C PRO A 248 18.85 -23.68 -0.74
N ARG A 249 18.55 -22.50 -0.22
CA ARG A 249 17.19 -21.96 -0.14
C ARG A 249 17.11 -20.56 -0.73
N VAL A 250 16.06 -20.36 -1.56
CA VAL A 250 15.79 -19.06 -2.19
C VAL A 250 14.36 -18.63 -1.89
N VAL A 251 14.21 -17.40 -1.41
CA VAL A 251 12.91 -16.73 -1.21
C VAL A 251 12.75 -15.62 -2.25
N VAL A 252 11.86 -15.79 -3.21
CA VAL A 252 11.51 -14.76 -4.18
C VAL A 252 10.52 -13.80 -3.52
N ALA A 253 10.96 -12.57 -3.26
CA ALA A 253 10.22 -11.50 -2.58
C ALA A 253 9.96 -10.28 -3.49
N THR A 254 10.10 -10.47 -4.80
CA THR A 254 9.89 -9.45 -5.82
C THR A 254 8.41 -9.13 -6.03
N GLY A 255 8.14 -8.10 -6.85
CA GLY A 255 6.78 -7.87 -7.38
C GLY A 255 6.26 -9.08 -8.16
N GLN A 256 4.95 -9.20 -8.26
CA GLN A 256 4.27 -10.38 -8.82
C GLN A 256 4.72 -10.77 -10.24
N ARG A 257 4.96 -9.77 -11.12
CA ARG A 257 5.42 -10.03 -12.49
C ARG A 257 6.84 -10.62 -12.51
N ALA A 258 7.77 -10.03 -11.77
CA ALA A 258 9.13 -10.53 -11.66
C ALA A 258 9.16 -11.90 -10.95
N ALA A 259 8.30 -12.12 -9.94
CA ALA A 259 8.17 -13.42 -9.29
C ALA A 259 7.72 -14.50 -10.28
N ALA A 260 6.75 -14.21 -11.17
CA ALA A 260 6.32 -15.15 -12.20
C ALA A 260 7.42 -15.44 -13.24
N GLY A 261 8.26 -14.45 -13.56
CA GLY A 261 9.43 -14.65 -14.42
C GLY A 261 10.49 -15.58 -13.80
N LEU A 262 10.76 -15.40 -12.50
CA LEU A 262 11.74 -16.22 -11.77
C LEU A 262 11.21 -17.61 -11.39
N LEU A 263 9.90 -17.79 -11.29
CA LEU A 263 9.23 -19.03 -10.88
C LEU A 263 8.21 -19.44 -11.95
N PRO A 264 8.64 -20.11 -13.04
CA PRO A 264 7.73 -20.57 -14.08
C PRO A 264 6.59 -21.41 -13.50
N GLY A 265 5.36 -21.11 -13.93
CA GLY A 265 4.15 -21.77 -13.41
C GLY A 265 3.57 -21.15 -12.13
N LEU A 266 4.20 -20.11 -11.56
CA LEU A 266 3.62 -19.39 -10.43
C LEU A 266 2.38 -18.60 -10.89
N ALA A 267 1.21 -19.00 -10.40
CA ALA A 267 0.00 -18.21 -10.60
C ALA A 267 0.04 -16.91 -9.79
N VAL A 268 0.00 -15.78 -10.48
CA VAL A 268 -0.04 -14.44 -9.89
C VAL A 268 -1.34 -13.72 -10.27
N PRO A 269 -1.88 -12.85 -9.42
CA PRO A 269 -3.04 -12.06 -9.74
C PRO A 269 -2.72 -11.01 -10.82
N ARG A 270 -3.77 -10.47 -11.46
CA ARG A 270 -3.62 -9.28 -12.31
C ARG A 270 -3.13 -8.11 -11.46
N GLY A 271 -2.21 -7.31 -12.01
CA GLY A 271 -1.77 -6.05 -11.40
C GLY A 271 -2.72 -4.90 -11.69
N ARG A 272 -2.91 -4.04 -10.71
CA ARG A 272 -3.62 -2.76 -10.85
C ARG A 272 -2.60 -1.65 -11.11
N THR A 273 -2.91 -0.73 -12.00
CA THR A 273 -2.05 0.41 -12.35
C THR A 273 -2.66 1.71 -11.85
N VAL A 274 -1.82 2.58 -11.30
CA VAL A 274 -2.22 3.91 -10.85
C VAL A 274 -1.19 4.94 -11.32
N THR A 275 -1.66 6.11 -11.71
CA THR A 275 -0.81 7.28 -11.97
C THR A 275 -1.11 8.34 -10.94
N THR A 276 -0.06 8.95 -10.38
CA THR A 276 -0.18 10.09 -9.47
C THR A 276 0.44 11.32 -10.12
N LEU A 277 -0.35 12.40 -10.13
CA LEU A 277 0.03 13.72 -10.61
C LEU A 277 0.37 14.60 -9.40
N TYR A 278 1.50 15.29 -9.45
CA TYR A 278 1.94 16.22 -8.41
C TYR A 278 1.94 17.63 -8.97
N HIS A 279 1.06 18.49 -8.44
CA HIS A 279 0.99 19.88 -8.85
C HIS A 279 1.50 20.80 -7.75
N ALA A 280 2.30 21.80 -8.12
CA ALA A 280 2.68 22.89 -7.24
C ALA A 280 1.75 24.08 -7.47
N ALA A 281 1.18 24.61 -6.38
CA ALA A 281 0.32 25.80 -6.39
C ALA A 281 0.92 26.87 -5.49
N ALA A 282 0.85 28.13 -5.87
CA ALA A 282 1.38 29.26 -5.07
C ALA A 282 0.74 29.36 -3.67
N ARG A 283 -0.52 28.98 -3.57
CA ARG A 283 -1.28 28.95 -2.31
C ARG A 283 -1.97 27.59 -2.16
N PRO A 284 -2.10 27.05 -0.93
CA PRO A 284 -2.82 25.79 -0.71
C PRO A 284 -4.30 25.98 -1.06
N PRO A 285 -4.85 25.16 -1.97
CA PRO A 285 -6.28 25.20 -2.29
C PRO A 285 -7.14 24.72 -1.11
N LEU A 286 -6.55 23.95 -0.21
CA LEU A 286 -7.13 23.47 1.03
C LEU A 286 -6.06 23.46 2.10
N ALA A 287 -6.30 24.12 3.23
CA ALA A 287 -5.32 24.20 4.34
C ALA A 287 -5.38 22.98 5.28
N GLU A 288 -6.39 22.13 5.14
CA GLU A 288 -6.60 20.96 5.99
C GLU A 288 -5.91 19.72 5.42
N PRO A 289 -5.22 18.90 6.27
CA PRO A 289 -4.64 17.63 5.85
C PRO A 289 -5.73 16.54 5.74
N VAL A 290 -6.54 16.60 4.70
CA VAL A 290 -7.67 15.67 4.48
C VAL A 290 -7.65 15.13 3.07
N LEU A 291 -8.13 13.90 2.91
CA LEU A 291 -8.32 13.28 1.60
C LEU A 291 -9.61 13.81 0.95
N VAL A 292 -9.54 14.13 -0.32
CA VAL A 292 -10.67 14.56 -1.15
C VAL A 292 -10.94 13.49 -2.19
N VAL A 293 -12.20 13.09 -2.35
CA VAL A 293 -12.68 12.20 -3.41
C VAL A 293 -13.78 12.88 -4.22
N ASP A 294 -13.96 12.48 -5.46
CA ASP A 294 -14.94 13.05 -6.37
C ASP A 294 -16.03 12.02 -6.71
N SER A 295 -17.28 12.31 -6.39
CA SER A 295 -18.40 11.41 -6.69
C SER A 295 -18.60 11.20 -8.20
N ARG A 296 -18.11 12.12 -9.04
CA ARG A 296 -18.08 11.96 -10.50
C ARG A 296 -16.92 11.10 -11.00
N ARG A 297 -16.02 10.66 -10.11
CA ARG A 297 -14.89 9.72 -10.39
C ARG A 297 -13.91 10.22 -11.45
N ARG A 298 -13.71 11.54 -11.58
CA ARG A 298 -12.73 12.13 -12.51
C ARG A 298 -11.28 11.91 -12.05
N PHE A 299 -11.10 11.61 -10.77
CA PHE A 299 -9.86 11.12 -10.14
C PHE A 299 -10.20 10.22 -8.94
N LEU A 300 -9.25 9.43 -8.48
CA LEU A 300 -9.45 8.53 -7.33
C LEU A 300 -9.45 9.28 -6.01
N ASN A 301 -8.44 10.11 -5.81
CA ASN A 301 -8.27 10.93 -4.62
C ASN A 301 -7.35 12.10 -4.91
N SER A 302 -7.47 13.14 -4.10
CA SER A 302 -6.55 14.26 -4.07
C SER A 302 -6.30 14.71 -2.63
N CYS A 303 -5.11 15.24 -2.34
CA CYS A 303 -4.82 15.89 -1.07
C CYS A 303 -3.69 16.90 -1.22
N VAL A 304 -3.66 17.89 -0.30
CA VAL A 304 -2.57 18.85 -0.21
C VAL A 304 -1.51 18.29 0.74
N LEU A 305 -0.43 17.73 0.19
CA LEU A 305 0.64 17.08 0.97
C LEU A 305 1.33 18.06 1.93
N THR A 306 1.50 19.30 1.52
CA THR A 306 2.10 20.36 2.36
C THR A 306 1.21 20.77 3.53
N ALA A 307 -0.10 20.54 3.47
CA ALA A 307 -0.99 20.66 4.62
C ALA A 307 -0.77 19.54 5.64
N VAL A 308 -0.38 18.34 5.18
CA VAL A 308 0.02 17.23 6.06
C VAL A 308 1.39 17.51 6.67
N HIS A 309 2.38 17.89 5.85
CA HIS A 309 3.71 18.23 6.31
C HIS A 309 4.40 19.25 5.39
N PRO A 310 4.85 20.41 5.91
CA PRO A 310 5.47 21.46 5.08
C PRO A 310 6.77 21.02 4.38
N ARG A 311 7.47 20.00 4.89
CA ARG A 311 8.69 19.46 4.27
C ARG A 311 8.50 18.81 2.90
N TYR A 312 7.26 18.61 2.47
CA TYR A 312 6.99 18.11 1.10
C TYR A 312 7.29 19.16 0.02
N SER A 313 7.45 20.43 0.40
CA SER A 313 7.84 21.54 -0.50
C SER A 313 9.18 22.13 -0.10
N PRO A 314 10.06 22.51 -1.06
CA PRO A 314 11.32 23.16 -0.79
C PRO A 314 11.19 24.68 -0.57
N ASP A 315 10.13 25.29 -1.11
CA ASP A 315 9.98 26.74 -1.27
C ASP A 315 8.68 27.30 -0.67
N GLY A 316 7.90 26.45 0.01
CA GLY A 316 6.64 26.85 0.64
C GLY A 316 5.42 26.85 -0.26
N ARG A 317 5.57 26.56 -1.56
CA ARG A 317 4.42 26.31 -2.44
C ARG A 317 3.64 25.08 -1.97
N ALA A 318 2.35 25.07 -2.17
CA ALA A 318 1.53 23.92 -1.88
C ALA A 318 1.80 22.79 -2.88
N LEU A 319 1.99 21.56 -2.39
CA LEU A 319 2.09 20.37 -3.23
C LEU A 319 0.78 19.59 -3.14
N VAL A 320 0.07 19.49 -4.26
CA VAL A 320 -1.19 18.74 -4.41
C VAL A 320 -0.87 17.42 -5.10
N SER A 321 -1.22 16.31 -4.45
CA SER A 321 -1.13 14.96 -5.01
C SER A 321 -2.50 14.52 -5.47
N THR A 322 -2.62 14.01 -6.71
CA THR A 322 -3.88 13.52 -7.28
C THR A 322 -3.64 12.20 -7.99
N SER A 323 -4.40 11.17 -7.65
CA SER A 323 -4.27 9.84 -8.24
C SER A 323 -5.41 9.55 -9.23
N VAL A 324 -5.07 8.88 -10.33
CA VAL A 324 -6.01 8.39 -11.34
C VAL A 324 -5.75 6.93 -11.67
N LEU A 325 -6.78 6.19 -12.10
CA LEU A 325 -6.62 4.79 -12.53
C LEU A 325 -5.86 4.72 -13.86
N GLY A 326 -5.03 3.70 -14.01
CA GLY A 326 -4.34 3.41 -15.26
C GLY A 326 -3.24 4.40 -15.62
N VAL A 327 -3.10 4.63 -16.92
CA VAL A 327 -2.10 5.54 -17.53
C VAL A 327 -2.88 6.61 -18.30
N PRO A 328 -3.07 7.81 -17.75
CA PRO A 328 -3.81 8.88 -18.42
C PRO A 328 -3.03 9.42 -19.61
N ASP A 329 -3.73 9.77 -20.68
CA ASP A 329 -3.18 10.55 -21.77
C ASP A 329 -3.12 12.06 -21.42
N ALA A 330 -2.55 12.87 -22.30
CA ALA A 330 -2.41 14.33 -22.07
C ALA A 330 -3.75 15.06 -21.92
N ARG A 331 -4.80 14.58 -22.58
CA ARG A 331 -6.14 15.17 -22.46
C ARG A 331 -6.77 14.85 -21.12
N GLU A 332 -6.61 13.62 -20.66
CA GLU A 332 -7.07 13.17 -19.35
C GLU A 332 -6.34 13.90 -18.22
N VAL A 333 -5.01 14.13 -18.34
CA VAL A 333 -4.25 14.95 -17.38
C VAL A 333 -4.80 16.38 -17.32
N THR A 334 -5.09 16.99 -18.46
CA THR A 334 -5.69 18.33 -18.53
C THR A 334 -7.10 18.35 -17.92
N ALA A 335 -7.91 17.32 -18.20
CA ALA A 335 -9.26 17.19 -17.63
C ALA A 335 -9.23 17.04 -16.10
N VAL A 336 -8.23 16.31 -15.56
CA VAL A 336 -8.02 16.20 -14.10
C VAL A 336 -7.71 17.57 -13.51
N ALA A 337 -6.84 18.38 -14.13
CA ALA A 337 -6.56 19.74 -13.65
C ALA A 337 -7.82 20.60 -13.61
N GLY A 338 -8.66 20.56 -14.65
CA GLY A 338 -9.97 21.22 -14.65
C GLY A 338 -10.91 20.73 -13.54
N ALA A 339 -10.96 19.41 -13.32
CA ALA A 339 -11.74 18.82 -12.23
C ALA A 339 -11.26 19.28 -10.84
N LEU A 340 -9.96 19.41 -10.64
CA LEU A 340 -9.38 19.94 -9.39
C LEU A 340 -9.76 21.40 -9.17
N GLY A 341 -9.80 22.21 -10.24
CA GLY A 341 -10.28 23.60 -10.19
C GLY A 341 -11.71 23.70 -9.66
N GLU A 342 -12.61 22.87 -10.18
CA GLU A 342 -14.00 22.79 -9.71
C GLU A 342 -14.07 22.32 -8.25
N VAL A 343 -13.39 21.22 -7.92
CA VAL A 343 -13.45 20.57 -6.60
C VAL A 343 -12.89 21.46 -5.48
N TYR A 344 -11.82 22.16 -5.76
CA TYR A 344 -11.16 23.04 -4.79
C TYR A 344 -11.65 24.50 -4.85
N GLY A 345 -12.44 24.86 -5.86
CA GLY A 345 -12.81 26.25 -6.10
C GLY A 345 -11.60 27.14 -6.38
N ALA A 346 -10.62 26.62 -7.15
CA ALA A 346 -9.32 27.25 -7.37
C ALA A 346 -9.01 27.37 -8.86
N ASP A 347 -8.28 28.43 -9.24
CA ASP A 347 -7.71 28.52 -10.58
C ASP A 347 -6.50 27.60 -10.71
N THR A 348 -6.70 26.47 -11.39
CA THR A 348 -5.64 25.49 -11.64
C THR A 348 -4.80 25.79 -12.87
N GLY A 349 -5.14 26.80 -13.66
CA GLY A 349 -4.37 27.22 -14.83
C GLY A 349 -2.96 27.72 -14.49
N ALA A 350 -2.76 28.20 -13.26
CA ALA A 350 -1.48 28.63 -12.73
C ALA A 350 -0.72 27.52 -11.96
N TRP A 351 -1.24 26.29 -11.91
CA TRP A 351 -0.56 25.19 -11.22
C TRP A 351 0.49 24.56 -12.14
N GLU A 352 1.68 24.33 -11.58
CA GLU A 352 2.77 23.64 -12.26
C GLU A 352 2.67 22.12 -12.05
N LEU A 353 2.62 21.33 -13.11
CA LEU A 353 2.77 19.87 -12.99
C LEU A 353 4.25 19.56 -12.73
N VAL A 354 4.60 19.36 -11.46
CA VAL A 354 5.97 19.08 -11.01
C VAL A 354 6.41 17.68 -11.41
N HIS A 355 5.52 16.70 -11.28
CA HIS A 355 5.85 15.31 -11.53
C HIS A 355 4.61 14.48 -11.84
N GLN A 356 4.81 13.49 -12.69
CA GLN A 356 3.84 12.43 -12.94
C GLN A 356 4.54 11.08 -12.80
N VAL A 357 3.96 10.18 -12.03
CA VAL A 357 4.50 8.84 -11.86
C VAL A 357 3.42 7.79 -12.04
N THR A 358 3.66 6.85 -12.94
CA THR A 358 2.82 5.67 -13.14
C THR A 358 3.46 4.47 -12.46
N VAL A 359 2.69 3.80 -11.62
CA VAL A 359 3.09 2.56 -10.96
C VAL A 359 2.30 1.41 -11.56
N HIS A 360 2.97 0.64 -12.39
CA HIS A 360 2.43 -0.63 -12.88
C HIS A 360 2.47 -1.68 -11.75
N ASP A 361 1.47 -2.56 -11.71
CA ASP A 361 1.35 -3.56 -10.64
C ASP A 361 1.38 -2.94 -9.22
N ALA A 362 0.80 -1.74 -9.06
CA ALA A 362 0.75 -1.01 -7.79
C ALA A 362 0.08 -1.82 -6.67
N LEU A 363 -1.00 -2.53 -7.00
CA LEU A 363 -1.65 -3.51 -6.13
C LEU A 363 -1.98 -4.79 -6.88
N PRO A 364 -1.94 -5.96 -6.23
CA PRO A 364 -2.53 -7.19 -6.77
C PRO A 364 -4.05 -7.09 -6.75
N ALA A 365 -4.72 -7.50 -7.82
CA ALA A 365 -6.17 -7.67 -7.83
C ALA A 365 -6.57 -8.79 -6.87
N MET A 366 -7.62 -8.55 -6.11
CA MET A 366 -8.13 -9.49 -5.11
C MET A 366 -9.64 -9.66 -5.23
N PRO A 367 -10.16 -10.08 -6.41
CA PRO A 367 -11.59 -10.30 -6.56
C PRO A 367 -12.08 -11.37 -5.58
N GLY A 368 -13.31 -11.19 -5.07
CA GLY A 368 -13.91 -12.18 -4.18
C GLY A 368 -14.43 -13.41 -4.94
N PRO A 369 -14.31 -14.63 -4.39
CA PRO A 369 -13.65 -14.98 -3.14
C PRO A 369 -12.12 -15.01 -3.23
N HIS A 370 -11.45 -14.43 -2.24
CA HIS A 370 -9.99 -14.31 -2.23
C HIS A 370 -9.37 -14.90 -0.95
N PRO A 371 -8.36 -15.78 -1.04
CA PRO A 371 -7.67 -16.28 0.13
C PRO A 371 -6.78 -15.17 0.74
N LEU A 372 -7.03 -14.82 2.01
CA LEU A 372 -6.26 -13.79 2.72
C LEU A 372 -4.78 -14.17 2.94
N SER A 373 -4.42 -15.41 2.69
CA SER A 373 -3.04 -15.89 2.76
C SER A 373 -2.89 -17.20 1.98
N ARG A 374 -1.69 -17.39 1.39
CA ARG A 374 -1.29 -18.59 0.65
C ARG A 374 0.01 -19.13 1.24
N THR A 375 0.28 -20.43 1.10
CA THR A 375 1.61 -20.97 1.41
C THR A 375 2.67 -20.25 0.61
N THR A 376 3.86 -20.13 1.19
CA THR A 376 5.00 -19.52 0.51
C THR A 376 5.87 -20.57 -0.19
N ARG A 377 5.75 -21.87 0.16
CA ARG A 377 6.47 -22.96 -0.50
C ARG A 377 5.96 -23.17 -1.91
N VAL A 378 6.86 -23.21 -2.86
CA VAL A 378 6.55 -23.48 -4.30
C VAL A 378 7.28 -24.73 -4.80
N ALA A 379 8.44 -25.05 -4.24
CA ALA A 379 9.20 -26.27 -4.49
C ALA A 379 10.16 -26.52 -3.32
N PRO A 380 10.82 -27.66 -3.22
CA PRO A 380 11.88 -27.91 -2.22
C PRO A 380 12.95 -26.81 -2.26
N GLY A 381 13.18 -26.14 -1.13
CA GLY A 381 14.12 -25.02 -1.02
C GLY A 381 13.74 -23.75 -1.79
N ARG A 382 12.56 -23.67 -2.35
CA ARG A 382 12.07 -22.50 -3.11
C ARG A 382 10.78 -21.95 -2.52
N TYR A 383 10.81 -20.65 -2.23
CA TYR A 383 9.71 -19.95 -1.56
C TYR A 383 9.39 -18.66 -2.30
N VAL A 384 8.15 -18.18 -2.13
CA VAL A 384 7.70 -16.90 -2.67
C VAL A 384 6.92 -16.12 -1.62
N CYS A 385 7.18 -14.83 -1.48
CA CYS A 385 6.42 -13.94 -0.62
C CYS A 385 6.16 -12.59 -1.30
N GLY A 386 5.23 -11.83 -0.75
CA GLY A 386 4.76 -10.55 -1.27
C GLY A 386 3.31 -10.34 -0.88
N ASP A 387 2.77 -9.16 -1.13
CA ASP A 387 1.37 -8.84 -0.92
C ASP A 387 0.45 -9.67 -1.84
N HIS A 388 0.92 -10.07 -3.02
CA HIS A 388 0.22 -10.99 -3.94
C HIS A 388 0.06 -12.42 -3.40
N ARG A 389 0.75 -12.77 -2.32
CA ARG A 389 0.60 -14.04 -1.58
C ARG A 389 -0.22 -13.90 -0.30
N ALA A 390 -0.71 -12.68 -0.02
CA ALA A 390 -1.49 -12.35 1.17
C ALA A 390 -2.59 -11.34 0.79
N THR A 391 -2.51 -10.11 1.30
CA THR A 391 -3.42 -9.02 0.96
C THR A 391 -2.63 -7.86 0.37
N GLY A 392 -3.17 -7.15 -0.60
CA GLY A 392 -2.58 -5.99 -1.27
C GLY A 392 -2.41 -4.80 -0.32
N SER A 393 -1.45 -4.90 0.59
CA SER A 393 -1.18 -3.89 1.60
C SER A 393 0.21 -4.08 2.21
N LEU A 394 0.73 -3.03 2.87
CA LEU A 394 1.95 -3.13 3.67
C LEU A 394 1.85 -4.26 4.72
N GLN A 395 0.69 -4.36 5.40
CA GLN A 395 0.42 -5.45 6.35
C GLN A 395 0.55 -6.82 5.70
N GLY A 396 -0.02 -7.00 4.51
CA GLY A 396 0.03 -8.27 3.78
C GLY A 396 1.43 -8.62 3.33
N ALA A 397 2.17 -7.64 2.80
CA ALA A 397 3.56 -7.83 2.39
C ALA A 397 4.45 -8.28 3.56
N LEU A 398 4.44 -7.54 4.67
CA LEU A 398 5.21 -7.87 5.88
C LEU A 398 4.81 -9.23 6.46
N ALA A 399 3.51 -9.55 6.52
CA ALA A 399 3.01 -10.82 7.04
C ALA A 399 3.41 -12.00 6.13
N SER A 400 3.43 -11.80 4.83
CA SER A 400 3.87 -12.80 3.86
C SER A 400 5.37 -13.10 4.01
N GLY A 401 6.21 -12.06 4.17
CA GLY A 401 7.64 -12.23 4.45
C GLY A 401 7.91 -13.00 5.75
N THR A 402 7.18 -12.66 6.83
CA THR A 402 7.23 -13.41 8.10
C THR A 402 6.83 -14.86 7.92
N ARG A 403 5.85 -15.15 7.07
CA ARG A 403 5.42 -16.53 6.80
C ARG A 403 6.50 -17.28 6.05
N ALA A 404 7.11 -16.67 5.03
CA ALA A 404 8.22 -17.29 4.30
C ALA A 404 9.36 -17.67 5.23
N ALA A 405 9.79 -16.76 6.10
CA ALA A 405 10.83 -17.04 7.08
C ALA A 405 10.46 -18.22 7.99
N ARG A 406 9.22 -18.26 8.51
CA ARG A 406 8.76 -19.37 9.36
C ARG A 406 8.72 -20.70 8.61
N GLU A 407 8.31 -20.72 7.35
CA GLU A 407 8.27 -21.94 6.55
C GLU A 407 9.68 -22.44 6.21
N VAL A 408 10.63 -21.53 5.92
CA VAL A 408 12.06 -21.88 5.78
C VAL A 408 12.62 -22.52 7.05
N LEU A 409 12.39 -21.89 8.21
CA LEU A 409 12.86 -22.40 9.50
C LEU A 409 12.21 -23.73 9.89
N ALA A 410 10.96 -23.95 9.53
CA ALA A 410 10.27 -25.23 9.77
C ALA A 410 10.86 -26.36 8.92
N ASP A 411 11.19 -26.08 7.66
CA ASP A 411 11.81 -27.08 6.77
C ASP A 411 13.23 -27.42 7.22
N LEU A 412 14.03 -26.44 7.68
CA LEU A 412 15.35 -26.68 8.27
C LEU A 412 15.29 -27.60 9.48
N ARG A 413 14.32 -27.37 10.37
CA ARG A 413 14.15 -28.23 11.56
C ARG A 413 13.73 -29.65 11.18
N ALA A 414 12.87 -29.78 10.18
CA ALA A 414 12.44 -31.09 9.69
C ALA A 414 13.59 -31.89 9.03
N GLU A 415 14.49 -31.19 8.34
CA GLU A 415 15.71 -31.80 7.76
C GLU A 415 16.72 -32.24 8.84
N ALA A 416 16.94 -31.38 9.85
CA ALA A 416 17.84 -31.70 10.96
C ALA A 416 17.35 -32.84 11.88
N ALA A 417 16.05 -33.15 11.84
CA ALA A 417 15.42 -34.22 12.60
C ALA A 417 15.40 -35.58 11.86
N ARG A 418 15.87 -35.63 10.61
CA ARG A 418 16.02 -36.87 9.80
C ARG A 418 17.44 -37.43 9.87
#